data_3930582b25535d9eec35a333e9b47a4a
#
_entry.id   3930582b25535d9eec35a333e9b47a4a
#
_cell.length_a   1.000
_cell.length_b   1.000
_cell.length_c   1.000
_cell.angle_alpha   90.00
_cell.angle_beta   90.00
_cell.angle_gamma   90.00
#
_symmetry.space_group_name_H-M   'P 1'
#
loop_
_entity.id
_entity.type
_entity.pdbx_description
1 polymer ?
#
loop_
_entity_poly.entity_id
_entity_poly.type
_entity_poly.pdbx_seq_one_letter_code
_entity_poly.pdbx_strand_id
1 'polypeptide(L)'
;MNDERRTFLFMPESAYGPTNNCIGIGHELARRGHRVVFAAERSWEGKLTALGFEEDLVDLAPAPEGDDEQDAGQFWKDYIKEVAPEFRKTTAEQLETVTKPIWEALIDGAKYCEPQLKQIIERVRPDVIIEDNVLTFPALVTAGVPFVRIVSCNPLEVPGDDIAPVFSGLAEDDREGWASFRAEYDRTHRPLWESFDAWVQEQGASALPDLEFIHQGDENLYVYPEVLDYTDRRPLGANWHRLDSSVRETEQAPADLPASFTDGSRPLVYFSLGSLGSADVELMRRVIAVLADQPINVIVSKGPLHDEIELADNMWGAEFLPQTKILPLVDLVITHGGNNTTTEALHFGKPMILLPLFWDQYDNAQRVHERGFGIRLDTYRFTPEQFQGAVRTLLDDTALRERIAAVGADIRSRAGLATAADVIERVGARERV
;
A
#
# COMPACT_ATOMS: atom_id res chain seq x y z
N MET A 1 -23.12 -8.58 -24.24
CA MET A 1 -21.81 -8.82 -23.58
C MET A 1 -21.57 -10.29 -23.68
N ASN A 2 -20.41 -10.73 -24.20
CA ASN A 2 -20.08 -12.17 -24.27
C ASN A 2 -19.87 -12.67 -22.85
N ASP A 3 -20.69 -13.64 -22.47
CA ASP A 3 -20.70 -14.32 -21.17
C ASP A 3 -19.58 -15.36 -21.05
N GLU A 4 -18.41 -15.07 -21.62
CA GLU A 4 -17.31 -16.02 -21.69
C GLU A 4 -16.46 -15.92 -20.42
N ARG A 5 -16.44 -17.01 -19.65
CA ARG A 5 -15.62 -17.15 -18.46
C ARG A 5 -14.15 -17.07 -18.83
N ARG A 6 -13.41 -16.09 -18.25
CA ARG A 6 -11.98 -15.87 -18.44
C ARG A 6 -11.19 -16.22 -17.20
N THR A 7 -9.89 -16.39 -17.37
CA THR A 7 -8.93 -16.65 -16.31
C THR A 7 -8.02 -15.43 -16.12
N PHE A 8 -8.01 -14.88 -14.93
CA PHE A 8 -7.18 -13.74 -14.53
C PHE A 8 -6.14 -14.17 -13.49
N LEU A 9 -4.86 -13.90 -13.79
CA LEU A 9 -3.74 -14.21 -12.90
C LEU A 9 -3.27 -12.93 -12.23
N PHE A 10 -3.36 -12.87 -10.91
CA PHE A 10 -2.86 -11.78 -10.10
C PHE A 10 -1.51 -12.13 -9.48
N MET A 11 -0.54 -11.19 -9.58
CA MET A 11 0.75 -11.22 -8.89
C MET A 11 0.88 -9.97 -8.03
N PRO A 12 0.41 -9.99 -6.78
CA PRO A 12 0.65 -8.90 -5.84
C PRO A 12 2.05 -8.97 -5.24
N GLU A 13 2.59 -7.84 -4.82
CA GLU A 13 3.68 -7.80 -3.86
C GLU A 13 3.19 -8.44 -2.53
N SER A 14 4.09 -9.06 -1.77
CA SER A 14 3.75 -9.91 -0.61
C SER A 14 3.12 -9.16 0.58
N ALA A 15 3.28 -7.84 0.66
CA ALA A 15 2.70 -7.03 1.71
C ALA A 15 1.16 -7.01 1.66
N TYR A 16 0.56 -6.71 2.81
CA TYR A 16 -0.90 -6.63 2.93
C TYR A 16 -1.52 -5.56 2.00
N GLY A 17 -0.83 -4.46 1.75
CA GLY A 17 -1.33 -3.37 0.92
C GLY A 17 -1.69 -3.81 -0.50
N PRO A 18 -0.71 -4.15 -1.33
CA PRO A 18 -0.93 -4.58 -2.71
C PRO A 18 -1.84 -5.80 -2.81
N THR A 19 -1.64 -6.80 -1.94
CA THR A 19 -2.50 -8.00 -1.96
C THR A 19 -3.97 -7.65 -1.66
N ASN A 20 -4.25 -6.74 -0.73
CA ASN A 20 -5.62 -6.31 -0.43
C ASN A 20 -6.28 -5.57 -1.60
N ASN A 21 -5.53 -4.78 -2.38
CA ASN A 21 -6.03 -4.18 -3.62
C ASN A 21 -6.43 -5.25 -4.63
N CYS A 22 -5.54 -6.24 -4.84
CA CYS A 22 -5.80 -7.37 -5.72
C CYS A 22 -7.00 -8.22 -5.25
N ILE A 23 -7.18 -8.43 -3.94
CA ILE A 23 -8.35 -9.12 -3.35
C ILE A 23 -9.63 -8.36 -3.71
N GLY A 24 -9.67 -7.03 -3.55
CA GLY A 24 -10.84 -6.22 -3.86
C GLY A 24 -11.25 -6.34 -5.35
N ILE A 25 -10.29 -6.18 -6.25
CA ILE A 25 -10.51 -6.27 -7.71
C ILE A 25 -10.85 -7.71 -8.12
N GLY A 26 -10.11 -8.70 -7.60
CA GLY A 26 -10.33 -10.13 -7.87
C GLY A 26 -11.70 -10.60 -7.40
N HIS A 27 -12.19 -10.11 -6.27
CA HIS A 27 -13.53 -10.43 -5.77
C HIS A 27 -14.62 -9.93 -6.73
N GLU A 28 -14.49 -8.71 -7.27
CA GLU A 28 -15.43 -8.19 -8.27
C GLU A 28 -15.41 -9.04 -9.54
N LEU A 29 -14.25 -9.46 -10.04
CA LEU A 29 -14.12 -10.34 -11.20
C LEU A 29 -14.69 -11.73 -10.94
N ALA A 30 -14.46 -12.32 -9.77
CA ALA A 30 -15.02 -13.61 -9.37
C ALA A 30 -16.55 -13.54 -9.27
N ARG A 31 -17.11 -12.45 -8.73
CA ARG A 31 -18.55 -12.18 -8.67
C ARG A 31 -19.19 -12.09 -10.07
N ARG A 32 -18.41 -11.66 -11.08
CA ARG A 32 -18.82 -11.64 -12.49
C ARG A 32 -18.70 -13.00 -13.18
N GLY A 33 -18.25 -14.04 -12.46
CA GLY A 33 -18.18 -15.43 -12.95
C GLY A 33 -16.84 -15.84 -13.55
N HIS A 34 -15.81 -15.02 -13.44
CA HIS A 34 -14.47 -15.32 -13.94
C HIS A 34 -13.69 -16.23 -12.98
N ARG A 35 -12.65 -16.88 -13.52
CA ARG A 35 -11.65 -17.62 -12.74
C ARG A 35 -10.55 -16.66 -12.32
N VAL A 36 -10.30 -16.56 -11.02
CA VAL A 36 -9.26 -15.69 -10.45
C VAL A 36 -8.23 -16.55 -9.73
N VAL A 37 -6.99 -16.43 -10.14
CA VAL A 37 -5.84 -17.17 -9.60
C VAL A 37 -4.83 -16.16 -9.06
N PHE A 38 -4.28 -16.43 -7.89
CA PHE A 38 -3.23 -15.61 -7.28
C PHE A 38 -1.90 -16.36 -7.31
N ALA A 39 -0.90 -15.79 -7.99
CA ALA A 39 0.51 -16.14 -7.86
C ALA A 39 1.12 -15.32 -6.71
N ALA A 40 0.55 -15.46 -5.52
CA ALA A 40 1.01 -14.75 -4.34
C ALA A 40 2.18 -15.46 -3.66
N GLU A 41 2.91 -14.73 -2.82
CA GLU A 41 3.97 -15.30 -1.99
C GLU A 41 3.38 -16.29 -0.95
N ARG A 42 4.15 -17.32 -0.58
CA ARG A 42 3.70 -18.46 0.24
C ARG A 42 3.09 -18.08 1.59
N SER A 43 3.42 -16.93 2.18
CA SER A 43 2.78 -16.47 3.43
C SER A 43 1.26 -16.25 3.32
N TRP A 44 0.74 -16.22 2.10
CA TRP A 44 -0.69 -16.13 1.82
C TRP A 44 -1.40 -17.47 1.71
N GLU A 45 -0.69 -18.59 1.88
CA GLU A 45 -1.25 -19.94 1.78
C GLU A 45 -2.51 -20.11 2.64
N GLY A 46 -3.59 -20.59 2.00
CA GLY A 46 -4.89 -20.78 2.63
C GLY A 46 -5.73 -19.52 2.84
N LYS A 47 -5.12 -18.32 2.85
CA LYS A 47 -5.84 -17.06 3.10
C LYS A 47 -6.68 -16.63 1.89
N LEU A 48 -6.15 -16.81 0.69
CA LEU A 48 -6.83 -16.43 -0.55
C LEU A 48 -7.88 -17.49 -0.95
N THR A 49 -7.60 -18.77 -0.72
CA THR A 49 -8.60 -19.85 -0.90
C THR A 49 -9.78 -19.71 0.05
N ALA A 50 -9.56 -19.23 1.28
CA ALA A 50 -10.63 -18.90 2.22
C ALA A 50 -11.57 -17.79 1.72
N LEU A 51 -11.10 -16.92 0.80
CA LEU A 51 -11.86 -15.87 0.13
C LEU A 51 -12.49 -16.35 -1.20
N GLY A 52 -12.29 -17.62 -1.60
CA GLY A 52 -12.87 -18.20 -2.80
C GLY A 52 -12.00 -18.08 -4.06
N PHE A 53 -10.73 -17.69 -3.93
CA PHE A 53 -9.77 -17.65 -5.05
C PHE A 53 -9.00 -18.95 -5.20
N GLU A 54 -8.37 -19.15 -6.35
CA GLU A 54 -7.35 -20.19 -6.54
C GLU A 54 -5.97 -19.61 -6.17
N GLU A 55 -5.15 -20.43 -5.50
CA GLU A 55 -3.76 -20.11 -5.16
C GLU A 55 -2.81 -20.96 -6.01
N ASP A 56 -1.81 -20.32 -6.60
CA ASP A 56 -0.65 -20.98 -7.21
C ASP A 56 0.60 -20.23 -6.77
N LEU A 57 1.05 -20.53 -5.55
CA LEU A 57 1.96 -19.70 -4.77
C LEU A 57 3.40 -19.75 -5.28
N VAL A 58 4.14 -18.68 -5.01
CA VAL A 58 5.57 -18.54 -5.29
C VAL A 58 6.37 -18.41 -3.99
N ASP A 59 7.62 -18.84 -4.06
CA ASP A 59 8.62 -18.58 -3.05
C ASP A 59 9.54 -17.45 -3.55
N LEU A 60 9.82 -16.47 -2.70
CA LEU A 60 10.72 -15.35 -3.02
C LEU A 60 12.17 -15.57 -2.55
N ALA A 61 12.41 -16.63 -1.78
CA ALA A 61 13.73 -17.04 -1.32
C ALA A 61 13.77 -18.56 -1.12
N PRO A 62 14.96 -19.18 -1.07
CA PRO A 62 15.10 -20.57 -0.67
C PRO A 62 14.50 -20.79 0.73
N ALA A 63 13.90 -21.99 0.92
CA ALA A 63 13.47 -22.39 2.26
C ALA A 63 14.64 -22.33 3.25
N PRO A 64 14.43 -21.81 4.49
CA PRO A 64 15.47 -21.83 5.50
C PRO A 64 15.94 -23.24 5.80
N GLU A 65 17.25 -23.44 6.03
CA GLU A 65 17.80 -24.73 6.43
C GLU A 65 17.38 -25.03 7.88
N GLY A 66 16.42 -25.94 8.07
CA GLY A 66 15.94 -26.41 9.38
C GLY A 66 14.45 -26.74 9.37
N ASP A 67 14.02 -27.57 10.37
CA ASP A 67 12.61 -27.96 10.56
C ASP A 67 11.73 -26.85 11.21
N ASP A 68 12.24 -25.66 11.39
CA ASP A 68 11.45 -24.56 11.91
C ASP A 68 10.59 -23.96 10.78
N GLU A 69 9.29 -24.23 10.83
CA GLU A 69 8.28 -23.46 10.11
C GLU A 69 8.42 -21.99 10.53
N GLN A 70 9.25 -21.23 9.83
CA GLN A 70 9.30 -19.80 10.04
C GLN A 70 7.98 -19.21 9.54
N ASP A 71 7.20 -18.66 10.46
CA ASP A 71 6.10 -17.77 10.09
C ASP A 71 6.65 -16.68 9.15
N ALA A 72 6.12 -16.58 7.94
CA ALA A 72 6.57 -15.59 6.96
C ALA A 72 6.50 -14.15 7.53
N GLY A 73 5.60 -13.91 8.48
CA GLY A 73 5.58 -12.69 9.29
C GLY A 73 6.84 -12.52 10.15
N GLN A 74 7.58 -13.59 10.48
CA GLN A 74 8.75 -13.50 11.35
C GLN A 74 9.92 -12.81 10.64
N PHE A 75 10.16 -13.09 9.36
CA PHE A 75 11.18 -12.39 8.57
C PHE A 75 10.98 -10.86 8.62
N TRP A 76 9.76 -10.38 8.35
CA TRP A 76 9.46 -8.95 8.40
C TRP A 76 9.54 -8.38 9.81
N LYS A 77 9.15 -9.14 10.85
CA LYS A 77 9.30 -8.72 12.25
C LYS A 77 10.76 -8.48 12.61
N ASP A 78 11.62 -9.42 12.25
CA ASP A 78 13.05 -9.34 12.56
C ASP A 78 13.72 -8.24 11.73
N TYR A 79 13.40 -8.14 10.44
CA TYR A 79 13.87 -7.07 9.57
C TYR A 79 13.52 -5.68 10.10
N ILE A 80 12.26 -5.44 10.48
CA ILE A 80 11.85 -4.15 11.04
C ILE A 80 12.55 -3.83 12.35
N LYS A 81 12.73 -4.81 13.25
CA LYS A 81 13.52 -4.60 14.49
C LYS A 81 14.94 -4.16 14.21
N GLU A 82 15.58 -4.75 13.21
CA GLU A 82 16.95 -4.42 12.82
C GLU A 82 17.01 -3.02 12.16
N VAL A 83 16.05 -2.70 11.29
CA VAL A 83 16.06 -1.48 10.45
C VAL A 83 15.38 -0.29 11.13
N ALA A 84 14.55 -0.49 12.17
CA ALA A 84 13.82 0.59 12.85
C ALA A 84 14.70 1.78 13.33
N PRO A 85 15.96 1.60 13.77
CA PRO A 85 16.84 2.72 14.08
C PRO A 85 17.09 3.65 12.87
N GLU A 86 17.11 3.10 11.66
CA GLU A 86 17.36 3.83 10.42
C GLU A 86 16.19 4.75 10.03
N PHE A 87 14.97 4.45 10.47
CA PHE A 87 13.80 5.30 10.23
C PHE A 87 13.88 6.67 10.92
N ARG A 88 14.83 6.85 11.86
CA ARG A 88 15.11 8.13 12.51
C ARG A 88 15.97 9.08 11.67
N LYS A 89 16.51 8.59 10.55
CA LYS A 89 17.31 9.35 9.60
C LYS A 89 16.42 10.17 8.66
N THR A 90 17.02 11.13 7.99
CA THR A 90 16.33 11.87 6.91
C THR A 90 16.01 10.93 5.74
N THR A 91 15.01 11.28 4.92
CA THR A 91 14.65 10.48 3.74
C THR A 91 15.82 10.32 2.76
N ALA A 92 16.68 11.34 2.62
CA ALA A 92 17.88 11.25 1.79
C ALA A 92 18.89 10.22 2.35
N GLU A 93 19.11 10.19 3.66
CA GLU A 93 19.97 9.18 4.29
C GLU A 93 19.36 7.78 4.22
N GLN A 94 18.03 7.68 4.30
CA GLN A 94 17.31 6.42 4.16
C GLN A 94 17.46 5.80 2.76
N LEU A 95 17.79 6.56 1.72
CA LEU A 95 18.04 6.01 0.38
C LEU A 95 19.12 4.92 0.40
N GLU A 96 20.21 5.12 1.14
CA GLU A 96 21.28 4.14 1.24
C GLU A 96 20.99 3.04 2.29
N THR A 97 20.33 3.39 3.41
CA THR A 97 20.25 2.50 4.57
C THR A 97 18.91 1.76 4.68
N VAL A 98 17.89 2.17 3.98
CA VAL A 98 16.55 1.56 3.99
C VAL A 98 16.09 1.24 2.58
N THR A 99 16.00 2.26 1.70
CA THR A 99 15.38 2.12 0.38
C THR A 99 16.14 1.16 -0.52
N LYS A 100 17.47 1.32 -0.61
CA LYS A 100 18.32 0.46 -1.44
C LYS A 100 18.31 -1.01 -0.97
N PRO A 101 18.48 -1.35 0.34
CA PRO A 101 18.35 -2.72 0.81
C PRO A 101 16.98 -3.36 0.52
N ILE A 102 15.88 -2.59 0.58
CA ILE A 102 14.56 -3.07 0.17
C ILE A 102 14.54 -3.43 -1.32
N TRP A 103 15.06 -2.55 -2.19
CA TRP A 103 15.18 -2.84 -3.62
C TRP A 103 16.03 -4.08 -3.91
N GLU A 104 17.15 -4.24 -3.22
CA GLU A 104 18.02 -5.41 -3.35
C GLU A 104 17.25 -6.69 -3.01
N ALA A 105 16.52 -6.71 -1.89
CA ALA A 105 15.72 -7.86 -1.48
C ALA A 105 14.59 -8.18 -2.47
N LEU A 106 13.89 -7.15 -2.96
CA LEU A 106 12.82 -7.31 -3.96
C LEU A 106 13.36 -7.86 -5.29
N ILE A 107 14.50 -7.36 -5.76
CA ILE A 107 15.15 -7.83 -6.98
C ILE A 107 15.62 -9.29 -6.84
N ASP A 108 16.22 -9.65 -5.71
CA ASP A 108 16.62 -11.04 -5.45
C ASP A 108 15.41 -11.98 -5.43
N GLY A 109 14.31 -11.55 -4.80
CA GLY A 109 13.05 -12.28 -4.82
C GLY A 109 12.47 -12.47 -6.23
N ALA A 110 12.50 -11.41 -7.06
CA ALA A 110 12.03 -11.50 -8.44
C ALA A 110 12.88 -12.48 -9.26
N LYS A 111 14.20 -12.43 -9.13
CA LYS A 111 15.10 -13.37 -9.81
C LYS A 111 14.88 -14.81 -9.36
N TYR A 112 14.61 -15.01 -8.07
CA TYR A 112 14.37 -16.34 -7.52
C TYR A 112 13.04 -16.94 -7.99
N CYS A 113 11.96 -16.16 -8.04
CA CYS A 113 10.64 -16.69 -8.42
C CYS A 113 10.40 -16.70 -9.93
N GLU A 114 11.23 -16.08 -10.76
CA GLU A 114 11.07 -15.99 -12.23
C GLU A 114 10.80 -17.36 -12.90
N PRO A 115 11.56 -18.48 -12.61
CA PRO A 115 11.25 -19.78 -13.17
C PRO A 115 9.92 -20.36 -12.69
N GLN A 116 9.51 -20.03 -11.46
CA GLN A 116 8.24 -20.48 -10.90
C GLN A 116 7.07 -19.80 -11.60
N LEU A 117 7.17 -18.49 -11.84
CA LEU A 117 6.16 -17.72 -12.58
C LEU A 117 5.96 -18.23 -14.00
N LYS A 118 7.03 -18.57 -14.73
CA LYS A 118 6.94 -19.20 -16.05
C LYS A 118 6.12 -20.49 -16.02
N GLN A 119 6.35 -21.37 -15.02
CA GLN A 119 5.61 -22.60 -14.85
C GLN A 119 4.13 -22.36 -14.47
N ILE A 120 3.86 -21.35 -13.61
CA ILE A 120 2.50 -20.97 -13.23
C ILE A 120 1.73 -20.49 -14.47
N ILE A 121 2.31 -19.61 -15.28
CA ILE A 121 1.69 -19.09 -16.50
C ILE A 121 1.36 -20.23 -17.49
N GLU A 122 2.27 -21.18 -17.69
CA GLU A 122 2.03 -22.35 -18.55
C GLU A 122 0.89 -23.21 -18.03
N ARG A 123 0.77 -23.37 -16.71
CA ARG A 123 -0.24 -24.22 -16.04
C ARG A 123 -1.59 -23.53 -15.96
N VAL A 124 -1.62 -22.26 -15.57
CA VAL A 124 -2.85 -21.46 -15.38
C VAL A 124 -3.45 -21.05 -16.71
N ARG A 125 -2.63 -20.70 -17.70
CA ARG A 125 -3.01 -20.18 -19.03
C ARG A 125 -3.95 -18.97 -18.90
N PRO A 126 -3.50 -17.89 -18.27
CA PRO A 126 -4.35 -16.72 -18.05
C PRO A 126 -4.72 -16.03 -19.37
N ASP A 127 -5.88 -15.39 -19.39
CA ASP A 127 -6.29 -14.48 -20.46
C ASP A 127 -5.73 -13.07 -20.26
N VAL A 128 -5.49 -12.69 -19.00
CA VAL A 128 -4.85 -11.42 -18.60
C VAL A 128 -4.01 -11.68 -17.36
N ILE A 129 -2.85 -11.04 -17.29
CA ILE A 129 -2.01 -10.98 -16.09
C ILE A 129 -2.15 -9.60 -15.47
N ILE A 130 -2.34 -9.56 -14.14
CA ILE A 130 -2.49 -8.33 -13.36
C ILE A 130 -1.42 -8.31 -12.27
N GLU A 131 -0.63 -7.24 -12.22
CA GLU A 131 0.47 -7.07 -11.28
C GLU A 131 0.24 -5.83 -10.41
N ASP A 132 0.33 -5.99 -9.09
CA ASP A 132 0.43 -4.89 -8.12
C ASP A 132 1.77 -4.99 -7.39
N ASN A 133 2.80 -4.46 -8.01
CA ASN A 133 4.17 -4.49 -7.51
C ASN A 133 4.90 -3.20 -7.90
N VAL A 134 6.11 -3.02 -7.37
CA VAL A 134 6.98 -1.88 -7.65
C VAL A 134 8.16 -2.23 -8.57
N LEU A 135 8.34 -3.53 -8.90
CA LEU A 135 9.35 -3.99 -9.85
C LEU A 135 8.74 -4.97 -10.84
N THR A 136 9.38 -5.08 -12.01
CA THR A 136 8.93 -5.96 -13.09
C THR A 136 9.35 -7.41 -12.87
N PHE A 137 8.48 -8.34 -13.30
CA PHE A 137 8.80 -9.76 -13.45
C PHE A 137 8.78 -10.08 -14.96
N PRO A 138 9.94 -10.36 -15.58
CA PRO A 138 10.01 -10.64 -17.00
C PRO A 138 9.02 -11.71 -17.48
N ALA A 139 8.79 -12.76 -16.68
CA ALA A 139 7.82 -13.81 -17.00
C ALA A 139 6.40 -13.28 -17.24
N LEU A 140 5.98 -12.23 -16.49
CA LEU A 140 4.64 -11.67 -16.61
C LEU A 140 4.52 -10.81 -17.90
N VAL A 141 5.47 -9.92 -18.14
CA VAL A 141 5.43 -8.97 -19.27
C VAL A 141 5.75 -9.63 -20.61
N THR A 142 6.41 -10.81 -20.62
CA THR A 142 6.73 -11.57 -21.85
C THR A 142 5.81 -12.76 -22.09
N ALA A 143 4.76 -12.94 -21.28
CA ALA A 143 3.85 -14.08 -21.35
C ALA A 143 3.03 -14.17 -22.67
N GLY A 144 3.02 -13.12 -23.49
CA GLY A 144 2.23 -13.06 -24.73
C GLY A 144 0.72 -12.94 -24.53
N VAL A 145 0.31 -12.52 -23.33
CA VAL A 145 -1.08 -12.17 -22.99
C VAL A 145 -1.12 -10.73 -22.50
N PRO A 146 -2.28 -10.04 -22.53
CA PRO A 146 -2.40 -8.69 -22.02
C PRO A 146 -1.92 -8.57 -20.56
N PHE A 147 -1.17 -7.48 -20.30
CA PHE A 147 -0.59 -7.18 -18.99
C PHE A 147 -1.19 -5.89 -18.44
N VAL A 148 -1.74 -5.96 -17.23
CA VAL A 148 -2.33 -4.83 -16.50
C VAL A 148 -1.50 -4.55 -15.25
N ARG A 149 -0.97 -3.33 -15.16
CA ARG A 149 -0.27 -2.86 -13.96
C ARG A 149 -1.25 -2.17 -13.01
N ILE A 150 -1.15 -2.46 -11.72
CA ILE A 150 -1.75 -1.67 -10.64
C ILE A 150 -0.66 -0.80 -10.02
N VAL A 151 -0.94 0.48 -9.82
CA VAL A 151 -0.08 1.44 -9.11
C VAL A 151 -0.79 1.81 -7.82
N SER A 152 -0.25 1.37 -6.69
CA SER A 152 -0.91 1.43 -5.39
C SER A 152 -0.04 1.92 -4.23
N CYS A 153 1.19 2.40 -4.47
CA CYS A 153 2.04 2.93 -3.40
C CYS A 153 1.78 4.43 -3.15
N ASN A 154 2.09 5.27 -4.13
CA ASN A 154 1.86 6.72 -4.04
C ASN A 154 1.87 7.34 -5.44
N PRO A 155 1.39 8.61 -5.61
CA PRO A 155 1.33 9.22 -6.94
C PRO A 155 2.72 9.51 -7.54
N LEU A 156 3.77 9.62 -6.72
CA LEU A 156 5.13 9.92 -7.19
C LEU A 156 5.82 8.68 -7.79
N GLU A 157 5.24 7.48 -7.62
CA GLU A 157 5.67 6.26 -8.31
C GLU A 157 5.50 6.39 -9.84
N VAL A 158 4.57 7.24 -10.29
CA VAL A 158 4.46 7.66 -11.68
C VAL A 158 5.24 8.95 -11.84
N PRO A 159 6.47 8.91 -12.40
CA PRO A 159 7.38 10.05 -12.36
C PRO A 159 6.89 11.23 -13.19
N GLY A 160 7.46 12.41 -12.91
CA GLY A 160 7.24 13.63 -13.66
C GLY A 160 8.28 14.70 -13.30
N ASP A 161 8.61 15.56 -14.25
CA ASP A 161 9.65 16.58 -14.07
C ASP A 161 9.22 17.68 -13.09
N ASP A 162 7.91 17.97 -13.03
CA ASP A 162 7.32 19.06 -12.24
C ASP A 162 6.65 18.61 -10.93
N ILE A 163 7.01 17.45 -10.42
CA ILE A 163 6.56 16.91 -9.14
C ILE A 163 7.75 16.48 -8.29
N ALA A 164 7.55 16.30 -6.98
CA ALA A 164 8.59 15.84 -6.06
C ALA A 164 9.13 14.46 -6.45
N PRO A 165 10.39 14.14 -6.17
CA PRO A 165 10.91 12.80 -6.36
C PRO A 165 10.27 11.81 -5.39
N VAL A 166 10.05 10.58 -5.86
CA VAL A 166 9.51 9.48 -5.04
C VAL A 166 10.38 9.20 -3.83
N PHE A 167 9.77 8.82 -2.70
CA PHE A 167 10.37 8.55 -1.38
C PHE A 167 10.93 9.78 -0.65
N SER A 168 10.85 10.97 -1.23
CA SER A 168 11.46 12.16 -0.64
C SER A 168 10.67 12.76 0.52
N GLY A 169 9.34 12.68 0.47
CA GLY A 169 8.47 13.40 1.39
C GLY A 169 8.69 14.91 1.40
N LEU A 170 9.24 15.46 0.30
CA LEU A 170 9.51 16.89 0.14
C LEU A 170 8.26 17.65 -0.29
N ALA A 171 8.19 18.92 0.08
CA ALA A 171 7.10 19.81 -0.28
C ALA A 171 7.04 20.05 -1.80
N GLU A 172 5.84 20.36 -2.31
CA GLU A 172 5.59 20.56 -3.75
C GLU A 172 6.27 21.79 -4.33
N ASP A 173 6.84 22.67 -3.51
CA ASP A 173 7.57 23.88 -3.88
C ASP A 173 9.08 23.84 -3.55
N ASP A 174 9.56 22.76 -2.91
CA ASP A 174 10.97 22.61 -2.53
C ASP A 174 11.84 22.10 -3.71
N ARG A 175 12.00 22.96 -4.71
CA ARG A 175 12.76 22.65 -5.94
C ARG A 175 14.23 22.35 -5.70
N GLU A 176 14.87 22.99 -4.73
CA GLU A 176 16.26 22.75 -4.37
C GLU A 176 16.42 21.40 -3.68
N GLY A 177 15.53 21.06 -2.75
CA GLY A 177 15.46 19.74 -2.13
C GLY A 177 15.22 18.63 -3.16
N TRP A 178 14.35 18.84 -4.14
CA TRP A 178 14.11 17.88 -5.21
C TRP A 178 15.37 17.58 -6.02
N ALA A 179 16.10 18.61 -6.42
CA ALA A 179 17.32 18.42 -7.21
C ALA A 179 18.38 17.64 -6.43
N SER A 180 18.58 17.99 -5.15
CA SER A 180 19.51 17.29 -4.25
C SER A 180 19.11 15.84 -4.03
N PHE A 181 17.82 15.58 -3.80
CA PHE A 181 17.32 14.23 -3.57
C PHE A 181 17.43 13.35 -4.82
N ARG A 182 17.09 13.87 -6.02
CA ARG A 182 17.27 13.16 -7.29
C ARG A 182 18.72 12.78 -7.53
N ALA A 183 19.65 13.69 -7.25
CA ALA A 183 21.08 13.40 -7.39
C ALA A 183 21.53 12.28 -6.43
N GLU A 184 21.03 12.27 -5.22
CA GLU A 184 21.35 11.22 -4.23
C GLU A 184 20.68 9.89 -4.59
N TYR A 185 19.43 9.92 -5.10
CA TYR A 185 18.75 8.73 -5.60
C TYR A 185 19.50 8.11 -6.78
N ASP A 186 19.91 8.93 -7.75
CA ASP A 186 20.73 8.47 -8.89
C ASP A 186 22.04 7.84 -8.41
N ARG A 187 22.78 8.53 -7.53
CA ARG A 187 24.04 8.01 -6.97
C ARG A 187 23.88 6.65 -6.30
N THR A 188 22.81 6.47 -5.52
CA THR A 188 22.61 5.26 -4.70
C THR A 188 21.98 4.11 -5.49
N HIS A 189 21.07 4.41 -6.44
CA HIS A 189 20.24 3.40 -7.12
C HIS A 189 20.66 3.10 -8.55
N ARG A 190 21.42 3.98 -9.23
CA ARG A 190 21.85 3.78 -10.62
C ARG A 190 22.56 2.43 -10.85
N PRO A 191 23.55 2.03 -10.06
CA PRO A 191 24.22 0.74 -10.29
C PRO A 191 23.29 -0.46 -10.10
N LEU A 192 22.34 -0.35 -9.17
CA LEU A 192 21.36 -1.38 -8.91
C LEU A 192 20.37 -1.51 -10.07
N TRP A 193 19.85 -0.37 -10.54
CA TRP A 193 18.95 -0.30 -11.69
C TRP A 193 19.62 -0.86 -12.95
N GLU A 194 20.87 -0.44 -13.28
CA GLU A 194 21.61 -0.94 -14.43
C GLU A 194 21.78 -2.47 -14.40
N SER A 195 22.10 -3.03 -13.22
CA SER A 195 22.23 -4.48 -13.04
C SER A 195 20.88 -5.19 -13.22
N PHE A 196 19.81 -4.60 -12.71
CA PHE A 196 18.48 -5.19 -12.82
C PHE A 196 17.94 -5.09 -14.25
N ASP A 197 18.08 -3.94 -14.92
CA ASP A 197 17.66 -3.75 -16.30
C ASP A 197 18.39 -4.71 -17.26
N ALA A 198 19.70 -4.91 -17.06
CA ALA A 198 20.46 -5.89 -17.85
C ALA A 198 19.87 -7.31 -17.67
N TRP A 199 19.57 -7.73 -16.45
CA TRP A 199 18.94 -9.03 -16.19
C TRP A 199 17.54 -9.12 -16.81
N VAL A 200 16.73 -8.08 -16.72
CA VAL A 200 15.38 -8.01 -17.32
C VAL A 200 15.47 -8.23 -18.84
N GLN A 201 16.42 -7.59 -19.50
CA GLN A 201 16.65 -7.78 -20.93
C GLN A 201 17.19 -9.18 -21.27
N GLU A 202 18.05 -9.76 -20.44
CA GLU A 202 18.51 -11.16 -20.58
C GLU A 202 17.35 -12.16 -20.48
N GLN A 203 16.29 -11.85 -19.70
CA GLN A 203 15.07 -12.67 -19.64
C GLN A 203 14.12 -12.45 -20.83
N GLY A 204 14.43 -11.54 -21.75
CA GLY A 204 13.69 -11.30 -22.99
C GLY A 204 12.67 -10.16 -22.92
N ALA A 205 12.60 -9.43 -21.82
CA ALA A 205 11.77 -8.23 -21.74
C ALA A 205 12.46 -7.00 -22.35
N SER A 206 11.71 -5.93 -22.61
CA SER A 206 12.28 -4.66 -23.06
C SER A 206 13.07 -3.96 -21.96
N ALA A 207 13.93 -3.01 -22.33
CA ALA A 207 14.63 -2.19 -21.35
C ALA A 207 13.63 -1.41 -20.47
N LEU A 208 13.99 -1.25 -19.19
CA LEU A 208 13.23 -0.44 -18.24
C LEU A 208 13.43 1.07 -18.52
N PRO A 209 12.44 1.92 -18.22
CA PRO A 209 12.65 3.36 -18.21
C PRO A 209 13.74 3.77 -17.21
N ASP A 210 14.38 4.90 -17.45
CA ASP A 210 15.50 5.37 -16.63
C ASP A 210 15.14 5.48 -15.14
N LEU A 211 15.88 4.75 -14.29
CA LEU A 211 15.67 4.66 -12.85
C LEU A 211 14.27 4.20 -12.40
N GLU A 212 13.46 3.66 -13.30
CA GLU A 212 12.24 2.94 -12.96
C GLU A 212 12.49 1.43 -12.95
N PHE A 213 11.88 0.72 -12.00
CA PHE A 213 12.10 -0.71 -11.81
C PHE A 213 10.96 -1.57 -12.35
N ILE A 214 9.95 -0.96 -13.00
CA ILE A 214 8.76 -1.63 -13.48
C ILE A 214 8.32 -1.12 -14.85
N HIS A 215 7.82 -2.03 -15.69
CA HIS A 215 7.17 -1.68 -16.96
C HIS A 215 5.76 -1.13 -16.75
N GLN A 216 5.31 -0.27 -17.65
CA GLN A 216 3.89 0.05 -17.77
C GLN A 216 3.14 -1.12 -18.38
N GLY A 217 1.87 -1.29 -17.97
CA GLY A 217 0.96 -2.26 -18.56
C GLY A 217 0.37 -1.77 -19.90
N ASP A 218 -0.27 -2.69 -20.63
CA ASP A 218 -1.16 -2.32 -21.75
C ASP A 218 -2.26 -1.38 -21.27
N GLU A 219 -2.74 -1.61 -20.04
CA GLU A 219 -3.58 -0.70 -19.25
C GLU A 219 -3.02 -0.61 -17.82
N ASN A 220 -3.20 0.56 -17.19
CA ASN A 220 -2.69 0.81 -15.85
C ASN A 220 -3.85 1.25 -14.93
N LEU A 221 -3.99 0.58 -13.80
CA LEU A 221 -4.98 0.88 -12.77
C LEU A 221 -4.30 1.69 -11.67
N TYR A 222 -4.85 2.87 -11.37
CA TYR A 222 -4.23 3.81 -10.46
C TYR A 222 -5.06 4.01 -9.20
N VAL A 223 -4.59 3.44 -8.10
CA VAL A 223 -5.27 3.45 -6.80
C VAL A 223 -4.84 4.66 -5.99
N TYR A 224 -5.27 5.86 -6.41
CA TYR A 224 -4.98 7.08 -5.70
C TYR A 224 -6.04 8.16 -5.95
N PRO A 225 -6.54 8.86 -4.90
CA PRO A 225 -7.57 9.88 -5.04
C PRO A 225 -7.11 11.09 -5.85
N GLU A 226 -7.94 11.55 -6.77
CA GLU A 226 -7.65 12.71 -7.61
C GLU A 226 -7.28 13.97 -6.80
N VAL A 227 -7.93 14.18 -5.66
CA VAL A 227 -7.70 15.33 -4.77
C VAL A 227 -6.29 15.39 -4.16
N LEU A 228 -5.59 14.27 -4.14
CA LEU A 228 -4.20 14.16 -3.67
C LEU A 228 -3.20 14.02 -4.82
N ASP A 229 -3.63 13.81 -6.06
CA ASP A 229 -2.74 13.60 -7.20
C ASP A 229 -2.17 14.93 -7.75
N TYR A 230 -1.28 14.83 -8.72
CA TYR A 230 -0.59 15.92 -9.40
C TYR A 230 -1.07 16.07 -10.85
N THR A 231 -2.37 15.91 -11.08
CA THR A 231 -2.98 15.86 -12.43
C THR A 231 -2.74 17.09 -13.29
N ASP A 232 -2.58 18.25 -12.67
CA ASP A 232 -2.25 19.53 -13.32
C ASP A 232 -0.78 19.63 -13.76
N ARG A 233 0.12 18.89 -13.11
CA ARG A 233 1.57 18.90 -13.37
C ARG A 233 2.07 17.64 -14.06
N ARG A 234 1.39 16.52 -13.85
CA ARG A 234 1.68 15.24 -14.46
C ARG A 234 0.37 14.58 -14.90
N PRO A 235 -0.10 14.89 -16.12
CA PRO A 235 -1.28 14.24 -16.69
C PRO A 235 -0.99 12.76 -16.97
N LEU A 236 -1.95 11.90 -16.67
CA LEU A 236 -1.89 10.47 -16.98
C LEU A 236 -2.21 10.23 -18.46
N GLY A 237 -1.63 9.18 -19.05
CA GLY A 237 -1.90 8.75 -20.42
C GLY A 237 -3.30 8.14 -20.59
N ALA A 238 -3.69 7.88 -21.84
CA ALA A 238 -5.01 7.35 -22.18
C ALA A 238 -5.24 5.91 -21.68
N ASN A 239 -4.16 5.15 -21.41
CA ASN A 239 -4.19 3.80 -20.88
C ASN A 239 -4.11 3.76 -19.34
N TRP A 240 -4.37 4.88 -18.68
CA TRP A 240 -4.41 4.98 -17.21
C TRP A 240 -5.85 5.16 -16.72
N HIS A 241 -6.24 4.37 -15.73
CA HIS A 241 -7.58 4.36 -15.16
C HIS A 241 -7.52 4.60 -13.66
N ARG A 242 -7.99 5.75 -13.22
CA ARG A 242 -8.05 6.11 -11.80
C ARG A 242 -9.16 5.35 -11.11
N LEU A 243 -8.80 4.70 -10.00
CA LEU A 243 -9.76 3.99 -9.14
C LEU A 243 -10.11 4.77 -7.87
N ASP A 244 -9.30 5.78 -7.53
CA ASP A 244 -9.30 6.55 -6.29
C ASP A 244 -9.03 5.71 -5.04
N SER A 245 -9.68 4.57 -4.88
CA SER A 245 -9.49 3.62 -3.80
C SER A 245 -9.83 2.19 -4.24
N SER A 246 -9.35 1.21 -3.50
CA SER A 246 -9.64 -0.21 -3.73
C SER A 246 -10.13 -0.87 -2.45
N VAL A 247 -11.21 -0.35 -1.88
CA VAL A 247 -11.78 -0.83 -0.61
C VAL A 247 -12.47 -2.16 -0.80
N ARG A 248 -11.92 -3.21 -0.19
CA ARG A 248 -12.46 -4.58 -0.22
C ARG A 248 -13.69 -4.72 0.68
N GLU A 249 -14.61 -5.60 0.31
CA GLU A 249 -15.82 -5.92 1.07
C GLU A 249 -15.72 -7.27 1.81
N THR A 250 -14.58 -7.91 1.77
CA THR A 250 -14.37 -9.27 2.31
C THR A 250 -14.25 -9.33 3.83
N GLU A 251 -14.04 -8.20 4.51
CA GLU A 251 -13.90 -8.13 5.97
C GLU A 251 -15.24 -8.18 6.70
N GLN A 252 -15.22 -8.74 7.92
CA GLN A 252 -16.36 -8.75 8.85
C GLN A 252 -16.13 -7.77 10.00
N ALA A 253 -17.19 -7.13 10.49
CA ALA A 253 -17.09 -6.25 11.65
C ALA A 253 -16.63 -7.04 12.89
N PRO A 254 -15.79 -6.44 13.79
CA PRO A 254 -15.35 -7.09 15.01
C PRO A 254 -16.55 -7.29 15.95
N ALA A 255 -16.73 -8.55 16.43
CA ALA A 255 -17.86 -8.92 17.24
C ALA A 255 -17.72 -8.44 18.72
N ASP A 256 -16.51 -8.15 19.15
CA ASP A 256 -16.12 -7.83 20.54
C ASP A 256 -15.79 -6.35 20.76
N LEU A 257 -16.04 -5.48 19.78
CA LEU A 257 -15.90 -4.03 19.95
C LEU A 257 -16.86 -3.53 21.04
N PRO A 258 -16.34 -2.91 22.12
CA PRO A 258 -17.19 -2.48 23.23
C PRO A 258 -18.24 -1.46 22.78
N ALA A 259 -19.49 -1.64 23.19
CA ALA A 259 -20.58 -0.75 22.82
C ALA A 259 -20.34 0.71 23.26
N SER A 260 -19.60 0.93 24.34
CA SER A 260 -19.21 2.27 24.82
C SER A 260 -18.29 3.03 23.86
N PHE A 261 -17.70 2.35 22.88
CA PHE A 261 -16.86 3.00 21.85
C PHE A 261 -17.70 3.59 20.72
N THR A 262 -18.90 3.07 20.51
CA THR A 262 -19.78 3.48 19.41
C THR A 262 -21.06 4.19 19.87
N ASP A 263 -21.18 4.51 21.16
CA ASP A 263 -22.36 5.18 21.74
C ASP A 263 -22.40 6.70 21.49
N GLY A 264 -21.36 7.26 20.90
CA GLY A 264 -21.24 8.69 20.60
C GLY A 264 -20.90 9.57 21.79
N SER A 265 -20.57 9.00 22.95
CA SER A 265 -20.22 9.74 24.18
C SER A 265 -18.86 10.45 24.07
N ARG A 266 -17.96 9.93 23.26
CA ARG A 266 -16.61 10.48 23.01
C ARG A 266 -16.25 10.34 21.52
N PRO A 267 -15.40 11.22 20.98
CA PRO A 267 -14.81 11.00 19.65
C PRO A 267 -14.08 9.66 19.59
N LEU A 268 -14.20 8.95 18.47
CA LEU A 268 -13.57 7.67 18.25
C LEU A 268 -12.40 7.81 17.28
N VAL A 269 -11.23 7.34 17.68
CA VAL A 269 -9.98 7.43 16.90
C VAL A 269 -9.50 6.02 16.55
N TYR A 270 -9.05 5.83 15.31
CA TYR A 270 -8.36 4.62 14.88
C TYR A 270 -6.86 4.87 14.84
N PHE A 271 -6.08 4.01 15.47
CA PHE A 271 -4.62 4.06 15.46
C PHE A 271 -4.03 2.78 14.88
N SER A 272 -3.27 2.91 13.80
CA SER A 272 -2.54 1.82 13.14
C SER A 272 -1.30 2.36 12.43
N LEU A 273 -0.16 1.74 12.68
CA LEU A 273 1.07 1.97 11.91
C LEU A 273 1.28 0.91 10.81
N GLY A 274 0.22 0.17 10.46
CA GLY A 274 0.29 -0.93 9.50
C GLY A 274 0.98 -2.17 10.06
N SER A 275 1.10 -3.21 9.24
CA SER A 275 1.70 -4.48 9.66
C SER A 275 3.19 -4.39 10.00
N LEU A 276 3.92 -3.54 9.28
CA LEU A 276 5.36 -3.36 9.47
C LEU A 276 5.67 -2.29 10.53
N GLY A 277 5.05 -1.12 10.43
CA GLY A 277 5.33 -0.01 11.36
C GLY A 277 4.92 -0.28 12.80
N SER A 278 3.90 -1.12 13.03
CA SER A 278 3.50 -1.53 14.38
C SER A 278 4.53 -2.43 15.10
N ALA A 279 5.55 -2.93 14.38
CA ALA A 279 6.67 -3.64 15.00
C ALA A 279 7.65 -2.68 15.72
N ASP A 280 7.59 -1.37 15.50
CA ASP A 280 8.25 -0.37 16.36
C ASP A 280 7.45 -0.18 17.66
N VAL A 281 7.65 -1.12 18.59
CA VAL A 281 6.94 -1.18 19.89
C VAL A 281 7.16 0.09 20.72
N GLU A 282 8.35 0.71 20.64
CA GLU A 282 8.65 1.95 21.36
C GLU A 282 7.77 3.10 20.86
N LEU A 283 7.63 3.24 19.55
CA LEU A 283 6.76 4.24 18.93
C LEU A 283 5.30 3.98 19.27
N MET A 284 4.84 2.72 19.17
CA MET A 284 3.47 2.34 19.55
C MET A 284 3.15 2.75 21.00
N ARG A 285 4.01 2.37 21.95
CA ARG A 285 3.87 2.72 23.37
C ARG A 285 3.86 4.24 23.59
N ARG A 286 4.71 4.97 22.88
CA ARG A 286 4.77 6.43 22.97
C ARG A 286 3.47 7.10 22.53
N VAL A 287 2.90 6.67 21.40
CA VAL A 287 1.60 7.19 20.92
C VAL A 287 0.48 6.83 21.88
N ILE A 288 0.43 5.59 22.36
CA ILE A 288 -0.54 5.12 23.37
C ILE A 288 -0.47 5.99 24.62
N ALA A 289 0.73 6.24 25.17
CA ALA A 289 0.91 7.07 26.35
C ALA A 289 0.39 8.52 26.16
N VAL A 290 0.56 9.11 24.96
CA VAL A 290 0.06 10.46 24.66
C VAL A 290 -1.46 10.51 24.58
N LEU A 291 -2.10 9.41 24.16
CA LEU A 291 -3.56 9.32 23.98
C LEU A 291 -4.31 8.81 25.22
N ALA A 292 -3.61 8.25 26.20
CA ALA A 292 -4.19 7.53 27.33
C ALA A 292 -5.22 8.34 28.15
N ASP A 293 -4.88 9.60 28.47
CA ASP A 293 -5.72 10.44 29.33
C ASP A 293 -6.57 11.46 28.54
N GLN A 294 -6.70 11.27 27.23
CA GLN A 294 -7.50 12.16 26.40
C GLN A 294 -8.99 11.77 26.47
N PRO A 295 -9.90 12.76 26.32
CA PRO A 295 -11.35 12.50 26.34
C PRO A 295 -11.86 11.91 25.01
N ILE A 296 -11.19 10.86 24.52
CA ILE A 296 -11.47 10.12 23.29
C ILE A 296 -11.48 8.62 23.58
N ASN A 297 -12.07 7.84 22.70
CA ASN A 297 -11.89 6.40 22.63
C ASN A 297 -10.95 6.05 21.48
N VAL A 298 -10.08 5.06 21.65
CA VAL A 298 -9.09 4.69 20.63
C VAL A 298 -9.17 3.21 20.29
N ILE A 299 -9.39 2.90 19.03
CA ILE A 299 -9.25 1.54 18.48
C ILE A 299 -7.83 1.38 17.98
N VAL A 300 -7.09 0.40 18.48
CA VAL A 300 -5.67 0.19 18.18
C VAL A 300 -5.45 -1.13 17.44
N SER A 301 -4.93 -1.07 16.22
CA SER A 301 -4.35 -2.23 15.56
C SER A 301 -2.91 -2.39 16.05
N LYS A 302 -2.67 -3.37 16.91
CA LYS A 302 -1.43 -3.55 17.67
C LYS A 302 -0.29 -4.13 16.83
N GLY A 303 -0.64 -4.84 15.74
CA GLY A 303 0.32 -5.48 14.85
C GLY A 303 0.96 -6.75 15.42
N PRO A 304 2.00 -7.25 14.73
CA PRO A 304 2.56 -8.58 14.98
C PRO A 304 3.21 -8.75 16.37
N LEU A 305 3.60 -7.68 17.05
CA LEU A 305 4.16 -7.70 18.40
C LEU A 305 3.11 -7.28 19.45
N HIS A 306 1.84 -7.62 19.22
CA HIS A 306 0.71 -7.21 20.03
C HIS A 306 0.81 -7.57 21.51
N ASP A 307 1.47 -8.68 21.84
CA ASP A 307 1.67 -9.12 23.24
C ASP A 307 2.60 -8.17 24.02
N GLU A 308 3.45 -7.40 23.34
CA GLU A 308 4.33 -6.41 23.95
C GLU A 308 3.65 -5.05 24.15
N ILE A 309 2.40 -4.87 23.69
CA ILE A 309 1.69 -3.59 23.68
C ILE A 309 0.52 -3.64 24.64
N GLU A 310 0.63 -2.91 25.76
CA GLU A 310 -0.45 -2.69 26.71
C GLU A 310 -1.29 -1.48 26.29
N LEU A 311 -2.62 -1.59 26.42
CA LEU A 311 -3.58 -0.53 26.10
C LEU A 311 -4.02 0.19 27.36
N ALA A 312 -4.32 1.49 27.24
CA ALA A 312 -4.89 2.28 28.33
C ALA A 312 -6.42 2.06 28.45
N ASP A 313 -7.04 2.55 29.54
CA ASP A 313 -8.46 2.33 29.85
C ASP A 313 -9.44 2.86 28.77
N ASN A 314 -9.03 3.89 28.02
CA ASN A 314 -9.82 4.46 26.93
C ASN A 314 -9.53 3.78 25.57
N MET A 315 -8.87 2.61 25.57
CA MET A 315 -8.43 1.92 24.35
C MET A 315 -8.94 0.50 24.29
N TRP A 316 -9.24 0.06 23.07
CA TRP A 316 -9.52 -1.33 22.71
C TRP A 316 -8.74 -1.68 21.43
N GLY A 317 -8.29 -2.92 21.30
CA GLY A 317 -7.58 -3.32 20.11
C GLY A 317 -7.19 -4.79 20.10
N ALA A 318 -6.71 -5.22 18.93
CA ALA A 318 -6.23 -6.57 18.69
C ALA A 318 -4.98 -6.53 17.78
N GLU A 319 -4.39 -7.70 17.56
CA GLU A 319 -3.25 -7.87 16.66
C GLU A 319 -3.53 -7.25 15.28
N PHE A 320 -4.55 -7.76 14.59
CA PHE A 320 -5.06 -7.23 13.34
C PHE A 320 -6.55 -6.91 13.46
N LEU A 321 -6.98 -5.88 12.77
CA LEU A 321 -8.36 -5.42 12.81
C LEU A 321 -8.92 -5.27 11.39
N PRO A 322 -10.24 -5.52 11.20
CA PRO A 322 -10.90 -5.32 9.92
C PRO A 322 -11.05 -3.83 9.61
N GLN A 323 -10.00 -3.23 9.07
CA GLN A 323 -9.87 -1.79 8.88
C GLN A 323 -11.04 -1.18 8.11
N THR A 324 -11.51 -1.85 7.04
CA THR A 324 -12.61 -1.34 6.23
C THR A 324 -13.96 -1.31 6.97
N LYS A 325 -14.10 -2.05 8.08
CA LYS A 325 -15.28 -2.04 8.96
C LYS A 325 -15.15 -1.07 10.14
N ILE A 326 -13.93 -0.66 10.47
CA ILE A 326 -13.64 0.29 11.56
C ILE A 326 -13.63 1.72 11.06
N LEU A 327 -13.00 1.99 9.92
CA LEU A 327 -12.87 3.34 9.37
C LEU A 327 -14.21 4.09 9.22
N PRO A 328 -15.33 3.48 8.82
CA PRO A 328 -16.62 4.18 8.81
C PRO A 328 -17.05 4.74 10.17
N LEU A 329 -16.64 4.09 11.28
CA LEU A 329 -17.10 4.39 12.63
C LEU A 329 -16.33 5.52 13.31
N VAL A 330 -15.07 5.77 12.88
CA VAL A 330 -14.17 6.69 13.58
C VAL A 330 -14.30 8.14 13.09
N ASP A 331 -13.83 9.08 13.91
CA ASP A 331 -13.78 10.52 13.62
C ASP A 331 -12.41 10.96 13.10
N LEU A 332 -11.35 10.22 13.44
CA LEU A 332 -9.95 10.52 13.14
C LEU A 332 -9.15 9.25 12.94
N VAL A 333 -8.20 9.26 12.02
CA VAL A 333 -7.25 8.17 11.79
C VAL A 333 -5.84 8.63 12.13
N ILE A 334 -5.10 7.83 12.90
CA ILE A 334 -3.67 8.00 13.15
C ILE A 334 -2.95 6.86 12.42
N THR A 335 -2.09 7.19 11.47
CA THR A 335 -1.48 6.21 10.57
C THR A 335 -0.03 6.57 10.24
N HIS A 336 0.72 5.57 9.76
CA HIS A 336 2.06 5.78 9.17
C HIS A 336 2.02 6.42 7.77
N GLY A 337 0.87 6.49 7.11
CA GLY A 337 0.75 7.07 5.77
C GLY A 337 0.91 6.06 4.63
N GLY A 338 0.87 4.76 4.90
CA GLY A 338 0.82 3.74 3.84
C GLY A 338 -0.40 3.94 2.94
N ASN A 339 -0.26 3.66 1.64
CA ASN A 339 -1.26 4.06 0.65
C ASN A 339 -2.65 3.51 0.92
N ASN A 340 -2.79 2.24 1.30
CA ASN A 340 -4.11 1.67 1.55
C ASN A 340 -4.85 2.40 2.66
N THR A 341 -4.20 2.61 3.82
CA THR A 341 -4.85 3.34 4.91
C THR A 341 -5.18 4.77 4.52
N THR A 342 -4.32 5.43 3.76
CA THR A 342 -4.52 6.81 3.26
C THR A 342 -5.73 6.88 2.32
N THR A 343 -5.81 6.00 1.32
CA THR A 343 -6.90 5.98 0.34
C THR A 343 -8.22 5.50 0.96
N GLU A 344 -8.17 4.51 1.85
CA GLU A 344 -9.34 4.03 2.60
C GLU A 344 -9.87 5.10 3.58
N ALA A 345 -8.99 5.83 4.29
CA ALA A 345 -9.41 6.93 5.15
C ALA A 345 -10.14 8.03 4.36
N LEU A 346 -9.62 8.41 3.18
CA LEU A 346 -10.30 9.36 2.29
C LEU A 346 -11.60 8.80 1.72
N HIS A 347 -11.64 7.53 1.34
CA HIS A 347 -12.87 6.85 0.91
C HIS A 347 -13.98 6.98 1.94
N PHE A 348 -13.66 6.85 3.22
CA PHE A 348 -14.61 7.03 4.33
C PHE A 348 -14.71 8.47 4.84
N GLY A 349 -14.00 9.42 4.23
CA GLY A 349 -14.04 10.83 4.59
C GLY A 349 -13.48 11.13 5.98
N LYS A 350 -12.32 10.55 6.33
CA LYS A 350 -11.70 10.68 7.65
C LYS A 350 -10.41 11.50 7.60
N PRO A 351 -10.25 12.53 8.46
CA PRO A 351 -9.00 13.27 8.59
C PRO A 351 -7.92 12.39 9.22
N MET A 352 -6.64 12.74 8.97
CA MET A 352 -5.52 11.90 9.36
C MET A 352 -4.44 12.64 10.15
N ILE A 353 -3.85 11.99 11.16
CA ILE A 353 -2.51 12.30 11.67
C ILE A 353 -1.56 11.27 11.08
N LEU A 354 -0.46 11.75 10.50
CA LEU A 354 0.47 10.93 9.76
C LEU A 354 1.85 10.92 10.43
N LEU A 355 2.35 9.71 10.68
CA LEU A 355 3.63 9.40 11.32
C LEU A 355 4.48 8.55 10.37
N PRO A 356 5.02 9.10 9.27
CA PRO A 356 5.73 8.31 8.28
C PRO A 356 7.05 7.75 8.83
N LEU A 357 7.40 6.54 8.40
CA LEU A 357 8.57 5.78 8.82
C LEU A 357 9.58 5.64 7.68
N PHE A 358 9.16 5.15 6.52
CA PHE A 358 9.98 4.88 5.37
C PHE A 358 9.14 4.78 4.08
N TRP A 359 9.79 4.67 2.93
CA TRP A 359 9.22 4.40 1.61
C TRP A 359 8.18 5.46 1.20
N ASP A 360 7.05 5.01 0.59
CA ASP A 360 5.95 5.86 0.11
C ASP A 360 5.23 6.65 1.21
N GLN A 361 5.42 6.27 2.47
CA GLN A 361 4.71 6.86 3.61
C GLN A 361 5.01 8.35 3.76
N TYR A 362 6.26 8.76 3.49
CA TYR A 362 6.66 10.16 3.55
C TYR A 362 5.97 11.01 2.48
N ASP A 363 5.83 10.45 1.27
CA ASP A 363 5.20 11.14 0.14
C ASP A 363 3.69 11.28 0.38
N ASN A 364 3.03 10.20 0.81
CA ASN A 364 1.62 10.21 1.17
C ASN A 364 1.33 11.18 2.32
N ALA A 365 2.16 11.15 3.37
CA ALA A 365 2.01 12.03 4.53
C ALA A 365 2.18 13.51 4.15
N GLN A 366 3.18 13.82 3.33
CA GLN A 366 3.41 15.17 2.84
C GLN A 366 2.24 15.66 2.00
N ARG A 367 1.77 14.83 1.07
CA ARG A 367 0.68 15.21 0.18
C ARG A 367 -0.66 15.43 0.90
N VAL A 368 -1.01 14.54 1.85
CA VAL A 368 -2.19 14.72 2.71
C VAL A 368 -2.11 16.01 3.51
N HIS A 369 -0.93 16.33 4.05
CA HIS A 369 -0.68 17.56 4.82
C HIS A 369 -0.83 18.82 3.95
N GLU A 370 -0.20 18.86 2.78
CA GLU A 370 -0.27 19.99 1.83
C GLU A 370 -1.69 20.26 1.34
N ARG A 371 -2.45 19.20 1.09
CA ARG A 371 -3.85 19.32 0.67
C ARG A 371 -4.81 19.63 1.82
N GLY A 372 -4.29 19.68 3.06
CA GLY A 372 -5.04 20.02 4.26
C GLY A 372 -6.10 18.97 4.63
N PHE A 373 -5.84 17.69 4.36
CA PHE A 373 -6.69 16.58 4.79
C PHE A 373 -6.19 15.89 6.06
N GLY A 374 -5.03 16.33 6.56
CA GLY A 374 -4.42 15.80 7.78
C GLY A 374 -3.24 16.62 8.23
N ILE A 375 -2.61 16.16 9.29
CA ILE A 375 -1.40 16.75 9.88
C ILE A 375 -0.28 15.71 9.88
N ARG A 376 0.82 16.00 9.17
CA ARG A 376 2.05 15.25 9.28
C ARG A 376 2.83 15.72 10.50
N LEU A 377 3.24 14.79 11.36
CA LEU A 377 4.13 15.05 12.49
C LEU A 377 5.50 14.41 12.23
N ASP A 378 6.53 14.94 12.91
CA ASP A 378 7.83 14.26 12.97
C ASP A 378 7.68 13.03 13.85
N THR A 379 7.72 11.84 13.24
CA THR A 379 7.39 10.56 13.87
C THR A 379 8.16 10.29 15.15
N TYR A 380 9.43 10.69 15.20
CA TYR A 380 10.30 10.40 16.33
C TYR A 380 10.58 11.61 17.24
N ARG A 381 10.15 12.81 16.84
CA ARG A 381 10.48 14.06 17.56
C ARG A 381 9.25 14.87 17.98
N PHE A 382 8.02 14.43 17.69
CA PHE A 382 6.83 15.13 18.17
C PHE A 382 6.83 15.21 19.70
N THR A 383 6.33 16.33 20.27
CA THR A 383 6.06 16.41 21.71
C THR A 383 4.63 15.97 22.00
N PRO A 384 4.32 15.54 23.25
CA PRO A 384 2.95 15.24 23.64
C PRO A 384 1.96 16.36 23.29
N GLU A 385 2.35 17.62 23.53
CA GLU A 385 1.53 18.80 23.29
C GLU A 385 1.25 18.99 21.79
N GLN A 386 2.26 18.77 20.92
CA GLN A 386 2.09 18.83 19.46
C GLN A 386 1.11 17.76 19.00
N PHE A 387 1.25 16.54 19.47
CA PHE A 387 0.37 15.44 19.10
C PHE A 387 -1.07 15.65 19.56
N GLN A 388 -1.26 15.98 20.84
CA GLN A 388 -2.58 16.30 21.40
C GLN A 388 -3.20 17.53 20.73
N GLY A 389 -2.39 18.52 20.37
CA GLY A 389 -2.80 19.67 19.59
C GLY A 389 -3.34 19.28 18.21
N ALA A 390 -2.64 18.38 17.51
CA ALA A 390 -3.08 17.86 16.21
C ALA A 390 -4.40 17.09 16.34
N VAL A 391 -4.56 16.24 17.36
CA VAL A 391 -5.82 15.52 17.65
C VAL A 391 -6.99 16.51 17.82
N ARG A 392 -6.82 17.52 18.71
CA ARG A 392 -7.86 18.52 18.94
C ARG A 392 -8.19 19.31 17.68
N THR A 393 -7.17 19.79 16.96
CA THR A 393 -7.36 20.57 15.74
C THR A 393 -8.20 19.81 14.72
N LEU A 394 -7.90 18.54 14.46
CA LEU A 394 -8.62 17.76 13.47
C LEU A 394 -10.04 17.34 13.92
N LEU A 395 -10.23 17.08 15.22
CA LEU A 395 -11.54 16.75 15.77
C LEU A 395 -12.48 17.96 15.85
N ASP A 396 -11.93 19.18 16.08
CA ASP A 396 -12.71 20.41 16.25
C ASP A 396 -13.00 21.12 14.91
N ASP A 397 -12.21 20.82 13.84
CA ASP A 397 -12.38 21.46 12.52
C ASP A 397 -13.57 20.91 11.76
N THR A 398 -14.73 21.52 11.99
CA THR A 398 -15.99 21.15 11.32
C THR A 398 -15.92 21.37 9.80
N ALA A 399 -15.25 22.43 9.34
CA ALA A 399 -15.13 22.72 7.91
C ALA A 399 -14.27 21.66 7.18
N LEU A 400 -13.19 21.19 7.82
CA LEU A 400 -12.41 20.08 7.30
C LEU A 400 -13.24 18.80 7.24
N ARG A 401 -13.99 18.47 8.29
CA ARG A 401 -14.82 17.26 8.34
C ARG A 401 -15.88 17.25 7.26
N GLU A 402 -16.55 18.37 7.01
CA GLU A 402 -17.51 18.50 5.92
C GLU A 402 -16.86 18.35 4.54
N ARG A 403 -15.69 18.99 4.33
CA ARG A 403 -14.95 18.90 3.07
C ARG A 403 -14.47 17.48 2.80
N ILE A 404 -13.88 16.79 3.78
CA ILE A 404 -13.34 15.43 3.58
C ILE A 404 -14.49 14.40 3.44
N ALA A 405 -15.62 14.61 4.11
CA ALA A 405 -16.80 13.78 3.94
C ALA A 405 -17.37 13.88 2.51
N ALA A 406 -17.36 15.09 1.92
CA ALA A 406 -17.75 15.30 0.52
C ALA A 406 -16.79 14.60 -0.45
N VAL A 407 -15.47 14.67 -0.19
CA VAL A 407 -14.45 13.92 -0.95
C VAL A 407 -14.71 12.41 -0.87
N GLY A 408 -14.95 11.87 0.33
CA GLY A 408 -15.25 10.46 0.49
C GLY A 408 -16.53 10.03 -0.23
N ALA A 409 -17.55 10.87 -0.24
CA ALA A 409 -18.79 10.60 -0.99
C ALA A 409 -18.55 10.57 -2.51
N ASP A 410 -17.73 11.49 -3.03
CA ASP A 410 -17.34 11.51 -4.43
C ASP A 410 -16.56 10.27 -4.83
N ILE A 411 -15.53 9.89 -4.06
CA ILE A 411 -14.73 8.68 -4.27
C ILE A 411 -15.64 7.43 -4.34
N ARG A 412 -16.55 7.25 -3.38
CA ARG A 412 -17.46 6.11 -3.38
C ARG A 412 -18.39 6.09 -4.59
N SER A 413 -18.77 7.25 -5.12
CA SER A 413 -19.64 7.36 -6.28
C SER A 413 -18.99 6.87 -7.59
N ARG A 414 -17.65 6.86 -7.65
CA ARG A 414 -16.88 6.49 -8.86
C ARG A 414 -16.74 4.99 -9.06
N ALA A 415 -17.10 4.14 -8.10
CA ALA A 415 -17.12 2.68 -8.19
C ALA A 415 -15.79 2.08 -8.74
N GLY A 416 -14.66 2.41 -8.10
CA GLY A 416 -13.30 2.05 -8.57
C GLY A 416 -13.10 0.56 -8.86
N LEU A 417 -13.62 -0.34 -8.01
CA LEU A 417 -13.51 -1.79 -8.25
C LEU A 417 -14.24 -2.24 -9.51
N ALA A 418 -15.43 -1.70 -9.77
CA ALA A 418 -16.19 -1.99 -10.99
C ALA A 418 -15.43 -1.47 -12.23
N THR A 419 -14.87 -0.27 -12.14
CA THR A 419 -14.02 0.32 -13.20
C THR A 419 -12.80 -0.56 -13.49
N ALA A 420 -12.12 -1.06 -12.46
CA ALA A 420 -10.99 -1.98 -12.61
C ALA A 420 -11.40 -3.27 -13.34
N ALA A 421 -12.51 -3.89 -12.91
CA ALA A 421 -13.01 -5.10 -13.55
C ALA A 421 -13.40 -4.86 -15.02
N ASP A 422 -14.07 -3.73 -15.33
CA ASP A 422 -14.42 -3.37 -16.71
C ASP A 422 -13.19 -3.19 -17.61
N VAL A 423 -12.11 -2.60 -17.08
CA VAL A 423 -10.83 -2.46 -17.80
C VAL A 423 -10.22 -3.82 -18.07
N ILE A 424 -10.10 -4.67 -17.06
CA ILE A 424 -9.50 -6.00 -17.16
C ILE A 424 -10.29 -6.89 -18.14
N GLU A 425 -11.61 -6.91 -18.06
CA GLU A 425 -12.47 -7.66 -18.99
C GLU A 425 -12.33 -7.18 -20.42
N ARG A 426 -12.26 -5.85 -20.63
CA ARG A 426 -12.09 -5.25 -21.95
C ARG A 426 -10.73 -5.62 -22.57
N VAL A 427 -9.67 -5.64 -21.78
CA VAL A 427 -8.33 -6.01 -22.23
C VAL A 427 -8.29 -7.49 -22.61
N GLY A 428 -8.86 -8.35 -21.79
CA GLY A 428 -8.97 -9.79 -22.07
C GLY A 428 -9.89 -10.14 -23.23
N ALA A 429 -10.74 -9.21 -23.68
CA ALA A 429 -11.60 -9.40 -24.85
C ALA A 429 -10.91 -9.04 -26.18
N ARG A 430 -9.74 -8.37 -26.15
CA ARG A 430 -8.98 -8.06 -27.37
C ARG A 430 -8.53 -9.36 -28.01
N GLU A 431 -8.82 -9.55 -29.32
CA GLU A 431 -8.30 -10.70 -30.05
C GLU A 431 -6.78 -10.72 -30.00
N ARG A 432 -6.21 -11.89 -29.75
CA ARG A 432 -4.74 -12.09 -29.82
C ARG A 432 -4.32 -11.89 -31.28
N VAL A 433 -3.60 -10.78 -31.54
CA VAL A 433 -3.07 -10.48 -32.89
C VAL A 433 -1.83 -11.33 -33.18
#